data_cc63ee2a970541b714128179cb5862fa
#
_entry.id   cc63ee2a970541b714128179cb5862fa
#
_cell.length_a   1.000
_cell.length_b   1.000
_cell.length_c   1.000
_cell.angle_alpha   90.00
_cell.angle_beta   90.00
_cell.angle_gamma   90.00
#
_symmetry.space_group_name_H-M   'P 1'
#
loop_
_entity.id
_entity.type
_entity.pdbx_description
1 polymer ?
#
loop_
_entity_poly.entity_id
_entity_poly.type
_entity_poly.pdbx_seq_one_letter_code
_entity_poly.pdbx_strand_id
1 'polypeptide(L)'
;ELGLLVLQPKRARDEEFVNELRKINPDVIVVVAFGQILSKEILDMPKYGCVNVHASLLPKYRGASPIQWAVIDGCEYSGVTTMMMNEGIDTGDILLVEKVKLDSKETGGSLFDKLSGVGAALLVKTLDELEKGTVKPVKQNETEATHVKMLDKSFGNIDFSMEAARI
;
A
#
# COMPACT_ATOMS: atom_id res chain seq x y z
N GLU A 1 -23.53 -5.44 -8.56
CA GLU A 1 -22.30 -5.53 -9.36
C GLU A 1 -22.21 -4.31 -10.27
N LEU A 2 -21.00 -3.72 -10.38
CA LEU A 2 -20.86 -2.38 -10.99
C LEU A 2 -20.70 -2.40 -12.52
N GLY A 3 -20.75 -3.59 -13.17
CA GLY A 3 -20.58 -3.73 -14.62
C GLY A 3 -19.20 -3.32 -15.17
N LEU A 4 -18.17 -3.33 -14.32
CA LEU A 4 -16.82 -2.96 -14.71
C LEU A 4 -16.14 -4.13 -15.46
N LEU A 5 -15.25 -3.79 -16.41
CA LEU A 5 -14.36 -4.77 -17.04
C LEU A 5 -13.38 -5.30 -15.99
N VAL A 6 -13.33 -6.63 -15.84
CA VAL A 6 -12.41 -7.30 -14.92
C VAL A 6 -11.43 -8.13 -15.73
N LEU A 7 -10.14 -7.89 -15.51
CA LEU A 7 -9.03 -8.67 -16.06
C LEU A 7 -8.28 -9.37 -14.93
N GLN A 8 -7.98 -10.66 -15.11
CA GLN A 8 -7.30 -11.48 -14.08
C GLN A 8 -6.06 -12.15 -14.68
N PRO A 9 -5.01 -11.39 -15.02
CA PRO A 9 -3.80 -11.97 -15.59
C PRO A 9 -3.07 -12.83 -14.56
N LYS A 10 -2.42 -13.88 -15.02
CA LYS A 10 -1.59 -14.72 -14.17
C LYS A 10 -0.39 -13.94 -13.63
N ARG A 11 0.16 -13.07 -14.45
CA ARG A 11 1.24 -12.14 -14.09
C ARG A 11 0.98 -10.79 -14.76
N ALA A 12 1.10 -9.70 -13.98
CA ALA A 12 0.90 -8.35 -14.51
C ALA A 12 1.89 -7.97 -15.63
N ARG A 13 3.06 -8.60 -15.67
CA ARG A 13 4.10 -8.38 -16.69
C ARG A 13 3.91 -9.18 -17.99
N ASP A 14 2.89 -10.04 -18.08
CA ASP A 14 2.64 -10.81 -19.29
C ASP A 14 2.25 -9.85 -20.43
N GLU A 15 2.86 -10.03 -21.61
CA GLU A 15 2.73 -9.13 -22.75
C GLU A 15 1.28 -8.93 -23.20
N GLU A 16 0.47 -9.99 -23.13
CA GLU A 16 -0.94 -9.94 -23.43
C GLU A 16 -1.67 -8.93 -22.52
N PHE A 17 -1.42 -8.98 -21.21
CA PHE A 17 -2.03 -8.05 -20.24
C PHE A 17 -1.53 -6.62 -20.44
N VAL A 18 -0.24 -6.44 -20.68
CA VAL A 18 0.34 -5.12 -20.96
C VAL A 18 -0.30 -4.51 -22.22
N ASN A 19 -0.53 -5.33 -23.27
CA ASN A 19 -1.20 -4.88 -24.48
C ASN A 19 -2.68 -4.52 -24.24
N GLU A 20 -3.39 -5.24 -23.35
CA GLU A 20 -4.74 -4.84 -22.97
C GLU A 20 -4.75 -3.51 -22.20
N LEU A 21 -3.81 -3.29 -21.27
CA LEU A 21 -3.67 -2.02 -20.58
C LEU A 21 -3.40 -0.86 -21.56
N ARG A 22 -2.55 -1.08 -22.58
CA ARG A 22 -2.31 -0.06 -23.64
C ARG A 22 -3.57 0.30 -24.42
N LYS A 23 -4.42 -0.69 -24.71
CA LYS A 23 -5.71 -0.44 -25.41
C LYS A 23 -6.66 0.36 -24.54
N ILE A 24 -6.68 0.10 -23.24
CA ILE A 24 -7.47 0.87 -22.24
C ILE A 24 -6.96 2.30 -22.16
N ASN A 25 -5.66 2.51 -22.32
CA ASN A 25 -4.98 3.82 -22.23
C ASN A 25 -5.36 4.59 -20.96
N PRO A 26 -5.07 4.06 -19.77
CA PRO A 26 -5.49 4.67 -18.51
C PRO A 26 -4.75 5.98 -18.24
N ASP A 27 -5.45 6.99 -17.72
CA ASP A 27 -4.83 8.25 -17.27
C ASP A 27 -4.03 8.05 -15.98
N VAL A 28 -4.45 7.14 -15.11
CA VAL A 28 -3.80 6.75 -13.86
C VAL A 28 -4.03 5.26 -13.61
N ILE A 29 -3.06 4.58 -13.01
CA ILE A 29 -3.24 3.22 -12.50
C ILE A 29 -3.18 3.28 -10.97
N VAL A 30 -4.23 2.79 -10.32
CA VAL A 30 -4.29 2.68 -8.86
C VAL A 30 -3.98 1.25 -8.46
N VAL A 31 -3.09 1.10 -7.48
CA VAL A 31 -2.68 -0.20 -6.94
C VAL A 31 -3.05 -0.28 -5.47
N VAL A 32 -3.75 -1.32 -5.08
CA VAL A 32 -4.12 -1.59 -3.68
C VAL A 32 -3.93 -3.08 -3.41
N ALA A 33 -3.05 -3.43 -2.51
CA ALA A 33 -2.80 -4.83 -2.08
C ALA A 33 -2.65 -5.82 -3.24
N PHE A 34 -2.02 -5.42 -4.33
CA PHE A 34 -1.98 -6.21 -5.58
C PHE A 34 -1.04 -7.40 -5.51
N GLY A 35 0.03 -7.32 -4.70
CA GLY A 35 0.95 -8.43 -4.46
C GLY A 35 1.85 -8.84 -5.64
N GLN A 36 1.90 -8.06 -6.71
CA GLN A 36 2.79 -8.27 -7.85
C GLN A 36 3.60 -7.01 -8.15
N ILE A 37 4.82 -7.22 -8.63
CA ILE A 37 5.68 -6.13 -9.09
C ILE A 37 5.23 -5.71 -10.49
N LEU A 38 4.99 -4.43 -10.69
CA LEU A 38 4.69 -3.85 -11.99
C LEU A 38 6.00 -3.62 -12.76
N SER A 39 5.98 -3.92 -14.07
CA SER A 39 7.11 -3.62 -14.95
C SER A 39 7.24 -2.11 -15.17
N LYS A 40 8.46 -1.66 -15.49
CA LYS A 40 8.70 -0.26 -15.85
C LYS A 40 7.76 0.24 -16.94
N GLU A 41 7.46 -0.62 -17.90
CA GLU A 41 6.53 -0.35 -18.98
C GLU A 41 5.09 -0.01 -18.49
N ILE A 42 4.60 -0.71 -17.46
CA ILE A 42 3.31 -0.40 -16.84
C ILE A 42 3.41 0.88 -16.00
N LEU A 43 4.52 1.05 -15.26
CA LEU A 43 4.71 2.23 -14.42
C LEU A 43 4.75 3.53 -15.22
N ASP A 44 5.35 3.51 -16.40
CA ASP A 44 5.52 4.67 -17.28
C ASP A 44 4.31 4.89 -18.23
N MET A 45 3.32 3.97 -18.25
CA MET A 45 2.22 4.01 -19.21
C MET A 45 1.22 5.15 -18.94
N PRO A 46 0.71 5.34 -17.70
CA PRO A 46 -0.32 6.35 -17.44
C PRO A 46 0.26 7.76 -17.36
N LYS A 47 -0.51 8.72 -17.88
CA LYS A 47 -0.15 10.16 -17.81
C LYS A 47 0.16 10.64 -16.39
N TYR A 48 -0.62 10.19 -15.41
CA TYR A 48 -0.48 10.55 -13.99
C TYR A 48 0.30 9.49 -13.18
N GLY A 49 0.92 8.50 -13.86
CA GLY A 49 1.68 7.44 -13.23
C GLY A 49 0.84 6.39 -12.50
N CYS A 50 1.52 5.57 -11.72
CA CYS A 50 0.89 4.54 -10.90
C CYS A 50 0.89 4.96 -9.43
N VAL A 51 -0.28 4.99 -8.80
CA VAL A 51 -0.47 5.37 -7.39
C VAL A 51 -0.74 4.13 -6.57
N ASN A 52 0.07 3.87 -5.54
CA ASN A 52 -0.19 2.82 -4.57
C ASN A 52 -0.82 3.39 -3.29
N VAL A 53 -1.82 2.68 -2.76
CA VAL A 53 -2.39 2.93 -1.43
C VAL A 53 -1.77 1.95 -0.46
N HIS A 54 -0.81 2.42 0.33
CA HIS A 54 -0.05 1.62 1.28
C HIS A 54 -0.56 1.80 2.70
N ALA A 55 -0.83 0.70 3.39
CA ALA A 55 -1.46 0.71 4.72
C ALA A 55 -0.44 0.90 5.85
N SER A 56 0.41 1.91 5.74
CA SER A 56 1.33 2.38 6.79
C SER A 56 1.64 3.86 6.66
N LEU A 57 2.33 4.41 7.65
CA LEU A 57 2.94 5.74 7.61
C LEU A 57 4.36 5.61 7.01
N LEU A 58 4.46 5.63 5.67
CA LEU A 58 5.76 5.58 5.00
C LEU A 58 6.67 6.74 5.46
N PRO A 59 7.97 6.50 5.59
CA PRO A 59 8.76 5.37 5.09
C PRO A 59 8.80 4.14 6.01
N LYS A 60 8.02 4.12 7.10
CA LYS A 60 7.94 2.96 7.99
C LYS A 60 7.04 1.86 7.43
N TYR A 61 7.40 0.62 7.74
CA TYR A 61 6.63 -0.58 7.36
C TYR A 61 6.46 -0.73 5.84
N ARG A 62 7.52 -0.50 5.04
CA ARG A 62 7.56 -0.90 3.64
C ARG A 62 7.45 -2.42 3.54
N GLY A 63 6.84 -2.92 2.48
CA GLY A 63 6.71 -4.35 2.19
C GLY A 63 5.38 -4.95 2.60
N ALA A 64 5.38 -6.23 2.95
CA ALA A 64 4.17 -7.01 3.16
C ALA A 64 3.65 -6.94 4.61
N SER A 65 2.32 -7.02 4.78
CA SER A 65 1.66 -7.11 6.08
C SER A 65 1.86 -5.91 7.04
N PRO A 66 1.93 -4.65 6.57
CA PRO A 66 2.18 -3.49 7.44
C PRO A 66 1.12 -3.32 8.53
N ILE A 67 -0.13 -3.69 8.26
CA ILE A 67 -1.25 -3.62 9.22
C ILE A 67 -0.98 -4.51 10.43
N GLN A 68 -0.63 -5.77 10.16
CA GLN A 68 -0.37 -6.75 11.22
C GLN A 68 0.85 -6.36 12.05
N TRP A 69 1.92 -5.92 11.38
CA TRP A 69 3.14 -5.48 12.07
C TRP A 69 2.92 -4.26 12.95
N ALA A 70 2.10 -3.29 12.52
CA ALA A 70 1.75 -2.14 13.36
C ALA A 70 1.06 -2.55 14.66
N VAL A 71 0.23 -3.60 14.63
CA VAL A 71 -0.43 -4.15 15.82
C VAL A 71 0.56 -4.95 16.67
N ILE A 72 1.37 -5.82 16.06
CA ILE A 72 2.38 -6.64 16.76
C ILE A 72 3.38 -5.77 17.50
N ASP A 73 3.83 -4.69 16.88
CA ASP A 73 4.79 -3.75 17.47
C ASP A 73 4.16 -2.81 18.51
N GLY A 74 2.84 -2.92 18.75
CA GLY A 74 2.13 -2.08 19.70
C GLY A 74 2.16 -0.59 19.36
N CYS A 75 2.11 -0.26 18.07
CA CYS A 75 2.16 1.13 17.62
C CYS A 75 1.00 1.96 18.18
N GLU A 76 1.28 3.16 18.68
CA GLU A 76 0.23 4.11 19.08
C GLU A 76 -0.53 4.63 17.85
N TYR A 77 0.14 4.72 16.71
CA TYR A 77 -0.42 5.20 15.44
C TYR A 77 -0.01 4.32 14.29
N SER A 78 -0.94 4.14 13.36
CA SER A 78 -0.70 3.68 12.00
C SER A 78 -1.32 4.69 11.03
N GLY A 79 -1.57 4.30 9.80
CA GLY A 79 -2.22 5.15 8.82
C GLY A 79 -2.16 4.59 7.41
N VAL A 80 -2.50 5.44 6.47
CA VAL A 80 -2.43 5.14 5.04
C VAL A 80 -1.59 6.21 4.35
N THR A 81 -0.74 5.77 3.46
CA THR A 81 0.03 6.62 2.58
C THR A 81 -0.35 6.33 1.13
N THR A 82 -0.73 7.35 0.35
CA THR A 82 -0.73 7.25 -1.10
C THR A 82 0.65 7.67 -1.59
N MET A 83 1.23 6.88 -2.50
CA MET A 83 2.56 7.17 -3.04
C MET A 83 2.62 6.95 -4.55
N MET A 84 3.49 7.67 -5.24
CA MET A 84 3.84 7.39 -6.63
C MET A 84 4.71 6.15 -6.68
N MET A 85 4.34 5.17 -7.50
CA MET A 85 5.13 3.94 -7.62
C MET A 85 6.39 4.15 -8.46
N ASN A 86 7.43 3.44 -8.10
CA ASN A 86 8.67 3.28 -8.86
C ASN A 86 9.06 1.79 -8.91
N GLU A 87 10.23 1.46 -9.40
CA GLU A 87 10.72 0.08 -9.50
C GLU A 87 11.06 -0.57 -8.15
N GLY A 88 11.16 0.22 -7.06
CA GLY A 88 11.43 -0.27 -5.72
C GLY A 88 10.15 -0.69 -4.97
N ILE A 89 10.33 -1.46 -3.90
CA ILE A 89 9.21 -1.88 -3.05
C ILE A 89 8.90 -0.75 -2.07
N ASP A 90 7.76 -0.09 -2.26
CA ASP A 90 7.23 0.99 -1.44
C ASP A 90 8.21 2.15 -1.20
N THR A 91 9.07 2.44 -2.19
CA THR A 91 10.11 3.48 -2.11
C THR A 91 9.77 4.76 -2.87
N GLY A 92 8.64 4.81 -3.53
CA GLY A 92 8.23 5.95 -4.33
C GLY A 92 7.87 7.18 -3.49
N ASP A 93 7.74 8.32 -4.16
CA ASP A 93 7.46 9.59 -3.49
C ASP A 93 6.06 9.59 -2.84
N ILE A 94 5.98 10.05 -1.60
CA ILE A 94 4.74 10.19 -0.85
C ILE A 94 3.91 11.31 -1.49
N LEU A 95 2.63 11.03 -1.73
CA LEU A 95 1.65 11.99 -2.23
C LEU A 95 0.87 12.60 -1.08
N LEU A 96 0.08 11.77 -0.37
CA LEU A 96 -0.68 12.18 0.81
C LEU A 96 -0.56 11.12 1.91
N VAL A 97 -0.77 11.52 3.15
CA VAL A 97 -0.74 10.66 4.34
C VAL A 97 -1.94 10.97 5.22
N GLU A 98 -2.59 9.93 5.72
CA GLU A 98 -3.60 10.04 6.77
C GLU A 98 -3.21 9.17 7.95
N LYS A 99 -3.10 9.80 9.13
CA LYS A 99 -2.68 9.16 10.38
C LYS A 99 -3.90 8.69 11.18
N VAL A 100 -3.82 7.48 11.71
CA VAL A 100 -4.89 6.86 12.51
C VAL A 100 -4.33 6.40 13.85
N LYS A 101 -5.02 6.76 14.93
CA LYS A 101 -4.69 6.27 16.29
C LYS A 101 -5.21 4.84 16.46
N LEU A 102 -4.36 3.97 17.00
CA LEU A 102 -4.76 2.60 17.36
C LEU A 102 -5.43 2.60 18.73
N ASP A 103 -6.43 1.73 18.85
CA ASP A 103 -7.05 1.42 20.16
C ASP A 103 -6.16 0.44 20.93
N SER A 104 -6.24 0.43 22.25
CA SER A 104 -5.50 -0.50 23.11
C SER A 104 -5.86 -1.98 22.91
N LYS A 105 -7.00 -2.24 22.25
CA LYS A 105 -7.50 -3.56 21.87
C LYS A 105 -7.52 -3.77 20.36
N GLU A 106 -6.77 -2.94 19.62
CA GLU A 106 -6.71 -3.04 18.17
C GLU A 106 -6.22 -4.41 17.73
N THR A 107 -6.86 -4.99 16.73
CA THR A 107 -6.45 -6.22 16.07
C THR A 107 -6.08 -5.93 14.61
N GLY A 108 -5.38 -6.85 13.96
CA GLY A 108 -5.10 -6.73 12.52
C GLY A 108 -6.39 -6.60 11.69
N GLY A 109 -7.48 -7.28 12.10
CA GLY A 109 -8.78 -7.20 11.42
C GLY A 109 -9.45 -5.83 11.62
N SER A 110 -9.57 -5.36 12.87
CA SER A 110 -10.21 -4.06 13.14
C SER A 110 -9.42 -2.89 12.50
N LEU A 111 -8.10 -2.97 12.52
CA LEU A 111 -7.25 -1.97 11.86
C LEU A 111 -7.41 -2.03 10.35
N PHE A 112 -7.51 -3.23 9.74
CA PHE A 112 -7.77 -3.38 8.31
C PHE A 112 -9.06 -2.68 7.89
N ASP A 113 -10.17 -2.92 8.60
CA ASP A 113 -11.46 -2.29 8.31
C ASP A 113 -11.39 -0.76 8.43
N LYS A 114 -10.75 -0.27 9.48
CA LYS A 114 -10.52 1.16 9.72
C LYS A 114 -9.70 1.80 8.59
N LEU A 115 -8.56 1.20 8.24
CA LEU A 115 -7.67 1.73 7.19
C LEU A 115 -8.26 1.61 5.79
N SER A 116 -9.15 0.64 5.53
CA SER A 116 -9.85 0.51 4.25
C SER A 116 -10.70 1.74 3.96
N GLY A 117 -11.49 2.21 4.94
CA GLY A 117 -12.30 3.42 4.80
C GLY A 117 -11.44 4.68 4.64
N VAL A 118 -10.40 4.82 5.47
CA VAL A 118 -9.45 5.94 5.41
C VAL A 118 -8.71 5.97 4.07
N GLY A 119 -8.23 4.80 3.60
CA GLY A 119 -7.50 4.66 2.34
C GLY A 119 -8.36 5.03 1.13
N ALA A 120 -9.62 4.62 1.12
CA ALA A 120 -10.54 4.99 0.05
C ALA A 120 -10.74 6.51 -0.04
N ALA A 121 -11.00 7.18 1.10
CA ALA A 121 -11.16 8.63 1.14
C ALA A 121 -9.87 9.36 0.73
N LEU A 122 -8.71 8.90 1.24
CA LEU A 122 -7.41 9.48 0.91
C LEU A 122 -7.07 9.33 -0.58
N LEU A 123 -7.40 8.17 -1.18
CA LEU A 123 -7.20 7.93 -2.61
C LEU A 123 -8.00 8.91 -3.46
N VAL A 124 -9.29 9.08 -3.19
CA VAL A 124 -10.13 10.03 -3.95
C VAL A 124 -9.54 11.43 -3.89
N LYS A 125 -9.12 11.88 -2.70
CA LYS A 125 -8.45 13.17 -2.54
C LYS A 125 -7.14 13.24 -3.32
N THR A 126 -6.35 12.18 -3.30
CA THR A 126 -5.06 12.12 -4.03
C THR A 126 -5.28 12.25 -5.54
N LEU A 127 -6.28 11.54 -6.08
CA LEU A 127 -6.59 11.59 -7.52
C LEU A 127 -7.07 12.99 -7.94
N ASP A 128 -7.92 13.63 -7.14
CA ASP A 128 -8.39 15.01 -7.37
C ASP A 128 -7.22 16.02 -7.36
N GLU A 129 -6.29 15.88 -6.42
CA GLU A 129 -5.11 16.74 -6.35
C GLU A 129 -4.09 16.47 -7.48
N LEU A 130 -3.97 15.22 -7.92
CA LEU A 130 -3.15 14.85 -9.09
C LEU A 130 -3.71 15.46 -10.38
N GLU A 131 -5.01 15.33 -10.60
CA GLU A 131 -5.67 15.91 -11.78
C GLU A 131 -5.51 17.43 -11.82
N LYS A 132 -5.64 18.11 -10.67
CA LYS A 132 -5.46 19.57 -10.54
C LYS A 132 -3.99 20.00 -10.57
N GLY A 133 -3.04 19.07 -10.49
CA GLY A 133 -1.61 19.37 -10.40
C GLY A 133 -1.22 20.09 -9.11
N THR A 134 -1.96 19.92 -8.03
CA THR A 134 -1.73 20.58 -6.72
C THR A 134 -0.97 19.71 -5.75
N VAL A 135 -0.95 18.39 -5.93
CA VAL A 135 -0.17 17.47 -5.09
C VAL A 135 1.33 17.75 -5.24
N LYS A 136 2.04 17.72 -4.12
CA LYS A 136 3.50 17.89 -4.09
C LYS A 136 4.15 16.59 -3.62
N PRO A 137 4.67 15.76 -4.53
CA PRO A 137 5.36 14.54 -4.15
C PRO A 137 6.55 14.83 -3.24
N VAL A 138 6.69 14.05 -2.16
CA VAL A 138 7.77 14.19 -1.17
C VAL A 138 8.59 12.91 -1.14
N LYS A 139 9.90 13.03 -1.36
CA LYS A 139 10.83 11.90 -1.26
C LYS A 139 10.83 11.32 0.15
N GLN A 140 10.82 10.00 0.22
CA GLN A 140 10.91 9.31 1.50
C GLN A 140 12.31 9.50 2.12
N ASN A 141 12.36 9.64 3.45
CA ASN A 141 13.63 9.67 4.19
C ASN A 141 14.13 8.24 4.41
N GLU A 142 15.17 7.85 3.68
CA GLU A 142 15.72 6.49 3.75
C GLU A 142 16.28 6.13 5.14
N THR A 143 16.70 7.12 5.94
CA THR A 143 17.22 6.85 7.30
C THR A 143 16.12 6.46 8.29
N GLU A 144 14.87 6.73 7.98
CA GLU A 144 13.70 6.38 8.78
C GLU A 144 12.96 5.15 8.25
N ALA A 145 13.38 4.64 7.10
CA ALA A 145 12.71 3.53 6.45
C ALA A 145 12.84 2.22 7.25
N THR A 146 11.72 1.54 7.41
CA THR A 146 11.70 0.17 7.95
C THR A 146 11.00 -0.77 6.99
N HIS A 147 11.39 -2.06 7.00
CA HIS A 147 10.85 -3.07 6.10
C HIS A 147 10.24 -4.20 6.90
N VAL A 148 9.09 -4.67 6.45
CA VAL A 148 8.36 -5.77 7.07
C VAL A 148 8.11 -6.90 6.07
N LYS A 149 8.19 -8.13 6.59
CA LYS A 149 7.99 -9.35 5.81
C LYS A 149 6.54 -9.82 5.91
N MET A 150 6.15 -10.64 4.97
CA MET A 150 4.90 -11.39 5.07
C MET A 150 4.96 -12.30 6.31
N LEU A 151 3.88 -12.30 7.09
CA LEU A 151 3.72 -13.24 8.19
C LEU A 151 3.42 -14.63 7.64
N ASP A 152 4.20 -15.59 8.03
CA ASP A 152 3.98 -17.00 7.72
C ASP A 152 3.42 -17.77 8.93
N LYS A 153 3.04 -19.03 8.71
CA LYS A 153 2.45 -19.85 9.78
C LYS A 153 3.39 -20.13 10.94
N SER A 154 4.70 -20.06 10.73
CA SER A 154 5.70 -20.30 11.78
C SER A 154 5.70 -19.19 12.83
N PHE A 155 5.27 -17.98 12.44
CA PHE A 155 5.13 -16.86 13.38
C PHE A 155 4.11 -17.15 14.50
N GLY A 156 3.14 -18.03 14.25
CA GLY A 156 2.17 -18.48 15.26
C GLY A 156 2.71 -19.56 16.24
N ASN A 157 3.97 -19.97 16.13
CA ASN A 157 4.60 -20.89 17.09
C ASN A 157 4.95 -20.13 18.36
N ILE A 158 4.09 -20.25 19.37
CA ILE A 158 4.27 -19.55 20.65
C ILE A 158 5.29 -20.30 21.51
N ASP A 159 6.30 -19.59 21.97
CA ASP A 159 7.23 -20.05 22.99
C ASP A 159 6.71 -19.63 24.37
N PHE A 160 6.10 -20.57 25.10
CA PHE A 160 5.55 -20.34 26.43
C PHE A 160 6.60 -20.11 27.53
N SER A 161 7.89 -20.14 27.21
CA SER A 161 8.95 -19.71 28.12
C SER A 161 9.15 -18.18 28.13
N MET A 162 8.56 -17.48 27.17
CA MET A 162 8.61 -16.02 27.08
C MET A 162 7.71 -15.37 28.14
N GLU A 163 8.01 -14.13 28.47
CA GLU A 163 7.13 -13.30 29.31
C GLU A 163 5.77 -13.09 28.66
N ALA A 164 4.68 -13.17 29.45
CA ALA A 164 3.31 -13.08 28.95
C ALA A 164 3.04 -11.80 28.14
N ALA A 165 3.71 -10.70 28.46
CA ALA A 165 3.58 -9.45 27.70
C ALA A 165 4.22 -9.49 26.30
N ARG A 166 5.02 -10.53 26.01
CA ARG A 166 5.66 -10.74 24.71
C ARG A 166 4.96 -11.79 23.84
N ILE A 167 4.08 -12.57 24.42
CA ILE A 167 3.20 -13.54 23.77
C ILE A 167 1.90 -12.86 23.35
#